data_7ce95f47695086561a490d6d868ac921
#
_entry.id   7ce95f47695086561a490d6d868ac921
#
_cell.length_a   1.000
_cell.length_b   1.000
_cell.length_c   1.000
_cell.angle_alpha   90.00
_cell.angle_beta   90.00
_cell.angle_gamma   90.00
#
_symmetry.space_group_name_H-M   'P 1'
#
loop_
_entity.id
_entity.type
_entity.pdbx_description
1 polymer ?
#
loop_
_entity_poly.entity_id
_entity_poly.type
_entity_poly.pdbx_seq_one_letter_code
_entity_poly.pdbx_strand_id
1 'polypeptide(L)'
;MKKTILALDVFDFNKAEKLVKDLSPYIDVFKVGPILFLQSGKEIIKMINDNGKKVFLDLKFHDIPATVQRAVQSARDLGVYSLTVHSCGGEEMLKLATSVENRPKIWAVTVLTSQVTTPEEVVRRAKLAKECGVDGVISSPLEIETIKSNCGSEFEVVTPGIRPVKVSDDQKRVATPESAVKAGANFIVVGRPIIQAENPVEVAKNIYESIKEIK
;
A
#
# COMPACT_ATOMS: atom_id res chain seq x y z
N MET A 1 6.28 11.94 -7.14
CA MET A 1 5.59 10.64 -7.38
C MET A 1 4.11 10.83 -7.13
N LYS A 2 3.23 10.23 -7.94
CA LYS A 2 1.77 10.31 -7.78
C LYS A 2 1.33 9.60 -6.50
N LYS A 3 0.38 10.19 -5.76
CA LYS A 3 -0.07 9.67 -4.46
C LYS A 3 -0.99 8.45 -4.56
N THR A 4 -1.51 8.13 -5.75
CA THR A 4 -2.42 6.98 -5.95
C THR A 4 -1.65 5.70 -6.28
N ILE A 5 -1.93 4.65 -5.53
CA ILE A 5 -1.50 3.26 -5.78
C ILE A 5 -2.70 2.48 -6.33
N LEU A 6 -2.56 1.82 -7.47
CA LEU A 6 -3.59 0.93 -7.98
C LEU A 6 -3.43 -0.48 -7.41
N ALA A 7 -4.45 -0.99 -6.76
CA ALA A 7 -4.50 -2.40 -6.37
C ALA A 7 -4.89 -3.26 -7.57
N LEU A 8 -3.96 -4.08 -8.08
CA LEU A 8 -4.19 -5.04 -9.18
C LEU A 8 -4.83 -6.33 -8.66
N ASP A 9 -6.04 -6.20 -8.08
CA ASP A 9 -6.75 -7.36 -7.53
C ASP A 9 -7.54 -8.06 -8.67
N VAL A 10 -6.80 -8.59 -9.65
CA VAL A 10 -7.30 -9.34 -10.82
C VAL A 10 -6.65 -10.71 -10.88
N PHE A 11 -7.30 -11.68 -11.54
CA PHE A 11 -6.80 -13.05 -11.67
C PHE A 11 -5.97 -13.28 -12.95
N ASP A 12 -6.08 -12.37 -13.92
CA ASP A 12 -5.51 -12.54 -15.25
C ASP A 12 -4.31 -11.60 -15.46
N PHE A 13 -3.18 -12.18 -15.90
CA PHE A 13 -1.94 -11.46 -16.17
C PHE A 13 -2.11 -10.42 -17.29
N ASN A 14 -2.77 -10.78 -18.40
CA ASN A 14 -2.92 -9.87 -19.54
C ASN A 14 -3.81 -8.68 -19.18
N LYS A 15 -4.84 -8.93 -18.34
CA LYS A 15 -5.67 -7.85 -17.79
C LYS A 15 -4.84 -6.92 -16.89
N ALA A 16 -3.97 -7.47 -16.05
CA ALA A 16 -3.07 -6.67 -15.22
C ALA A 16 -2.11 -5.84 -16.09
N GLU A 17 -1.49 -6.44 -17.11
CA GLU A 17 -0.59 -5.75 -18.04
C GLU A 17 -1.31 -4.60 -18.77
N LYS A 18 -2.51 -4.85 -19.28
CA LYS A 18 -3.32 -3.80 -19.91
C LYS A 18 -3.60 -2.64 -18.96
N LEU A 19 -4.00 -2.92 -17.71
CA LEU A 19 -4.24 -1.89 -16.71
C LEU A 19 -2.96 -1.08 -16.40
N VAL A 20 -1.80 -1.74 -16.30
CA VAL A 20 -0.52 -1.06 -16.08
C VAL A 20 -0.21 -0.10 -17.23
N LYS A 21 -0.34 -0.55 -18.48
CA LYS A 21 -0.09 0.28 -19.67
C LYS A 21 -1.05 1.46 -19.76
N ASP A 22 -2.35 1.19 -19.66
CA ASP A 22 -3.39 2.21 -19.86
C ASP A 22 -3.38 3.28 -18.75
N LEU A 23 -3.04 2.90 -17.50
CA LEU A 23 -3.09 3.78 -16.34
C LEU A 23 -1.74 4.43 -15.99
N SER A 24 -0.67 4.08 -16.70
CA SER A 24 0.67 4.64 -16.54
C SER A 24 0.74 6.17 -16.52
N PRO A 25 -0.09 6.94 -17.26
CA PRO A 25 -0.11 8.40 -17.17
C PRO A 25 -0.53 8.94 -15.79
N TYR A 26 -1.31 8.19 -15.03
CA TYR A 26 -1.92 8.64 -13.77
C TYR A 26 -1.41 7.89 -12.53
N ILE A 27 -0.83 6.71 -12.70
CA ILE A 27 -0.36 5.80 -11.64
C ILE A 27 1.14 5.54 -11.81
N ASP A 28 1.89 5.63 -10.70
CA ASP A 28 3.32 5.29 -10.67
C ASP A 28 3.59 3.98 -9.92
N VAL A 29 2.70 3.61 -8.99
CA VAL A 29 2.87 2.44 -8.12
C VAL A 29 1.68 1.49 -8.29
N PHE A 30 1.97 0.22 -8.54
CA PHE A 30 0.97 -0.83 -8.69
C PHE A 30 1.13 -1.86 -7.57
N LYS A 31 0.04 -2.09 -6.81
CA LYS A 31 0.02 -3.07 -5.72
C LYS A 31 -0.27 -4.45 -6.27
N VAL A 32 0.65 -5.36 -6.04
CA VAL A 32 0.50 -6.79 -6.29
C VAL A 32 0.18 -7.49 -4.97
N GLY A 33 -1.04 -7.95 -4.84
CA GLY A 33 -1.51 -8.74 -3.69
C GLY A 33 -1.38 -10.24 -3.93
N PRO A 34 -1.78 -11.08 -2.93
CA PRO A 34 -1.60 -12.53 -2.98
C PRO A 34 -2.29 -13.18 -4.18
N ILE A 35 -3.46 -12.69 -4.61
CA ILE A 35 -4.22 -13.26 -5.73
C ILE A 35 -3.38 -13.26 -7.01
N LEU A 36 -2.95 -12.08 -7.44
CA LEU A 36 -2.18 -11.94 -8.68
C LEU A 36 -0.77 -12.52 -8.55
N PHE A 37 -0.16 -12.43 -7.37
CA PHE A 37 1.17 -13.02 -7.13
C PHE A 37 1.13 -14.55 -7.21
N LEU A 38 0.12 -15.21 -6.66
CA LEU A 38 -0.05 -16.67 -6.78
C LEU A 38 -0.28 -17.14 -8.23
N GLN A 39 -0.93 -16.31 -9.06
CA GLN A 39 -1.16 -16.62 -10.48
C GLN A 39 0.09 -16.42 -11.36
N SER A 40 0.89 -15.39 -11.05
CA SER A 40 1.92 -14.89 -11.98
C SER A 40 3.34 -14.91 -11.42
N GLY A 41 3.49 -15.17 -10.12
CA GLY A 41 4.80 -15.21 -9.46
C GLY A 41 5.61 -13.92 -9.70
N LYS A 42 6.90 -14.09 -9.95
CA LYS A 42 7.82 -12.97 -10.21
C LYS A 42 7.60 -12.27 -11.56
N GLU A 43 6.92 -12.89 -12.49
CA GLU A 43 6.71 -12.35 -13.84
C GLU A 43 5.88 -11.06 -13.80
N ILE A 44 4.92 -10.96 -12.86
CA ILE A 44 4.13 -9.73 -12.70
C ILE A 44 4.98 -8.57 -12.19
N ILE A 45 5.95 -8.84 -11.30
CA ILE A 45 6.88 -7.82 -10.79
C ILE A 45 7.75 -7.32 -11.94
N LYS A 46 8.32 -8.24 -12.71
CA LYS A 46 9.14 -7.92 -13.89
C LYS A 46 8.36 -7.08 -14.90
N MET A 47 7.14 -7.47 -15.25
CA MET A 47 6.31 -6.75 -16.22
C MET A 47 6.06 -5.30 -15.78
N ILE A 48 5.74 -5.06 -14.51
CA ILE A 48 5.51 -3.70 -13.99
C ILE A 48 6.80 -2.88 -14.05
N ASN A 49 7.94 -3.46 -13.62
CA ASN A 49 9.24 -2.79 -13.66
C ASN A 49 9.69 -2.48 -15.09
N ASP A 50 9.50 -3.40 -16.05
CA ASP A 50 9.82 -3.21 -17.47
C ASP A 50 9.00 -2.06 -18.11
N ASN A 51 7.80 -1.78 -17.59
CA ASN A 51 7.00 -0.61 -17.97
C ASN A 51 7.44 0.70 -17.25
N GLY A 52 8.57 0.69 -16.54
CA GLY A 52 9.10 1.85 -15.82
C GLY A 52 8.25 2.24 -14.59
N LYS A 53 7.44 1.31 -14.07
CA LYS A 53 6.56 1.52 -12.93
C LYS A 53 7.09 0.81 -11.70
N LYS A 54 6.52 1.13 -10.53
CA LYS A 54 6.96 0.64 -9.23
C LYS A 54 5.99 -0.41 -8.69
N VAL A 55 6.55 -1.45 -8.08
CA VAL A 55 5.77 -2.53 -7.46
C VAL A 55 5.64 -2.30 -5.96
N PHE A 56 4.42 -2.26 -5.48
CA PHE A 56 4.09 -2.44 -4.08
C PHE A 56 3.65 -3.89 -3.85
N LEU A 57 4.50 -4.71 -3.20
CA LEU A 57 4.24 -6.12 -2.92
C LEU A 57 3.49 -6.26 -1.59
N ASP A 58 2.17 -6.47 -1.67
CA ASP A 58 1.28 -6.49 -0.51
C ASP A 58 0.95 -7.93 -0.07
N LEU A 59 1.96 -8.66 0.41
CA LEU A 59 1.82 -10.04 0.90
C LEU A 59 1.69 -10.13 2.43
N LYS A 60 1.84 -9.01 3.13
CA LYS A 60 1.65 -8.90 4.59
C LYS A 60 2.45 -9.93 5.39
N PHE A 61 3.77 -9.97 5.17
CA PHE A 61 4.64 -10.94 5.82
C PHE A 61 4.49 -10.92 7.35
N HIS A 62 4.27 -12.10 7.89
CA HIS A 62 4.16 -12.34 9.32
C HIS A 62 4.64 -13.76 9.61
N ASP A 63 5.89 -13.89 10.03
CA ASP A 63 6.55 -15.16 10.28
C ASP A 63 7.67 -14.95 11.30
N ILE A 64 8.44 -15.99 11.63
CA ILE A 64 9.63 -15.84 12.47
C ILE A 64 10.60 -14.81 11.87
N PRO A 65 11.34 -14.05 12.68
CA PRO A 65 12.15 -12.91 12.26
C PRO A 65 13.08 -13.18 11.08
N ALA A 66 13.82 -14.30 11.11
CA ALA A 66 14.75 -14.68 10.05
C ALA A 66 14.06 -14.99 8.70
N THR A 67 12.84 -15.55 8.72
CA THR A 67 12.05 -15.81 7.50
C THR A 67 11.60 -14.50 6.87
N VAL A 68 11.10 -13.55 7.67
CA VAL A 68 10.69 -12.24 7.16
C VAL A 68 11.89 -11.47 6.60
N GLN A 69 13.05 -11.49 7.27
CA GLN A 69 14.28 -10.90 6.77
C GLN A 69 14.66 -11.43 5.38
N ARG A 70 14.63 -12.76 5.18
CA ARG A 70 14.92 -13.40 3.88
C ARG A 70 13.87 -13.05 2.82
N ALA A 71 12.59 -12.91 3.21
CA ALA A 71 11.55 -12.46 2.30
C ALA A 71 11.81 -11.02 1.81
N VAL A 72 12.27 -10.13 2.70
CA VAL A 72 12.67 -8.76 2.34
C VAL A 72 13.87 -8.77 1.40
N GLN A 73 14.88 -9.61 1.64
CA GLN A 73 16.03 -9.79 0.73
C GLN A 73 15.56 -10.24 -0.67
N SER A 74 14.70 -11.24 -0.72
CA SER A 74 14.15 -11.74 -1.99
C SER A 74 13.33 -10.65 -2.73
N ALA A 75 12.54 -9.86 -2.02
CA ALA A 75 11.80 -8.74 -2.61
C ALA A 75 12.73 -7.64 -3.16
N ARG A 76 13.84 -7.34 -2.46
CA ARG A 76 14.89 -6.44 -2.96
C ARG A 76 15.46 -6.95 -4.27
N ASP A 77 15.83 -8.22 -4.33
CA ASP A 77 16.47 -8.83 -5.51
C ASP A 77 15.51 -8.90 -6.73
N LEU A 78 14.20 -8.88 -6.49
CA LEU A 78 13.17 -8.75 -7.52
C LEU A 78 12.91 -7.30 -7.96
N GLY A 79 13.56 -6.30 -7.36
CA GLY A 79 13.34 -4.90 -7.69
C GLY A 79 12.00 -4.34 -7.18
N VAL A 80 11.47 -4.89 -6.10
CA VAL A 80 10.26 -4.38 -5.45
C VAL A 80 10.52 -3.00 -4.86
N TYR A 81 9.62 -2.05 -5.07
CA TYR A 81 9.74 -0.70 -4.51
C TYR A 81 9.35 -0.65 -3.03
N SER A 82 8.27 -1.33 -2.68
CA SER A 82 7.77 -1.39 -1.30
C SER A 82 7.07 -2.71 -1.02
N LEU A 83 7.05 -3.12 0.23
CA LEU A 83 6.35 -4.32 0.69
C LEU A 83 5.65 -4.11 2.03
N THR A 84 4.76 -5.05 2.39
CA THR A 84 4.10 -5.05 3.69
C THR A 84 4.61 -6.14 4.62
N VAL A 85 4.73 -5.77 5.90
CA VAL A 85 4.87 -6.70 7.03
C VAL A 85 3.75 -6.43 8.04
N HIS A 86 3.45 -7.36 8.93
CA HIS A 86 2.55 -7.09 10.05
C HIS A 86 3.29 -6.49 11.24
N SER A 87 2.78 -5.39 11.83
CA SER A 87 3.35 -4.80 13.05
C SER A 87 3.22 -5.72 14.27
N CYS A 88 2.22 -6.61 14.28
CA CYS A 88 2.02 -7.57 15.36
C CYS A 88 3.05 -8.71 15.40
N GLY A 89 3.94 -8.79 14.42
CA GLY A 89 5.08 -9.72 14.44
C GLY A 89 6.14 -9.38 15.50
N GLY A 90 6.02 -8.21 16.12
CA GLY A 90 6.88 -7.80 17.24
C GLY A 90 8.17 -7.11 16.80
N GLU A 91 8.88 -6.63 17.81
CA GLU A 91 10.06 -5.78 17.63
C GLU A 91 11.19 -6.48 16.87
N GLU A 92 11.50 -7.73 17.24
CA GLU A 92 12.58 -8.50 16.63
C GLU A 92 12.33 -8.75 15.14
N MET A 93 11.10 -9.13 14.75
CA MET A 93 10.74 -9.33 13.34
C MET A 93 10.87 -8.03 12.54
N LEU A 94 10.40 -6.92 13.09
CA LEU A 94 10.49 -5.61 12.43
C LEU A 94 11.93 -5.14 12.28
N LYS A 95 12.75 -5.26 13.34
CA LYS A 95 14.18 -4.89 13.30
C LYS A 95 14.98 -5.73 12.31
N LEU A 96 14.76 -7.04 12.24
CA LEU A 96 15.42 -7.88 11.24
C LEU A 96 14.95 -7.58 9.82
N ALA A 97 13.67 -7.30 9.63
CA ALA A 97 13.17 -6.87 8.32
C ALA A 97 13.82 -5.57 7.84
N THR A 98 13.99 -4.60 8.74
CA THR A 98 14.58 -3.29 8.42
C THR A 98 16.10 -3.28 8.34
N SER A 99 16.78 -4.31 8.87
CA SER A 99 18.25 -4.44 8.82
C SER A 99 18.80 -4.85 7.45
N VAL A 100 17.93 -5.24 6.52
CA VAL A 100 18.36 -5.64 5.17
C VAL A 100 18.90 -4.44 4.41
N GLU A 101 20.13 -4.53 3.97
CA GLU A 101 20.79 -3.46 3.22
C GLU A 101 20.15 -3.24 1.85
N ASN A 102 19.99 -1.97 1.45
CA ASN A 102 19.34 -1.57 0.19
C ASN A 102 17.91 -2.16 0.01
N ARG A 103 17.23 -2.38 1.11
CA ARG A 103 15.87 -2.94 1.13
C ARG A 103 14.84 -2.04 0.42
N PRO A 104 13.75 -2.62 -0.09
CA PRO A 104 12.57 -1.84 -0.47
C PRO A 104 11.99 -1.11 0.74
N LYS A 105 11.14 -0.12 0.52
CA LYS A 105 10.35 0.48 1.60
C LYS A 105 9.51 -0.60 2.29
N ILE A 106 9.43 -0.53 3.60
CA ILE A 106 8.59 -1.42 4.41
C ILE A 106 7.44 -0.60 5.00
N TRP A 107 6.22 -1.02 4.72
CA TRP A 107 5.02 -0.47 5.34
C TRP A 107 4.39 -1.52 6.27
N ALA A 108 4.37 -1.22 7.57
CA ALA A 108 3.81 -2.16 8.55
C ALA A 108 2.29 -2.02 8.63
N VAL A 109 1.57 -3.13 8.49
CA VAL A 109 0.12 -3.16 8.73
C VAL A 109 -0.13 -2.98 10.23
N THR A 110 -0.84 -1.91 10.60
CA THR A 110 -1.22 -1.67 12.01
C THR A 110 -2.29 -2.67 12.44
N VAL A 111 -3.53 -2.45 12.01
CA VAL A 111 -4.64 -3.39 12.18
C VAL A 111 -5.36 -3.48 10.83
N LEU A 112 -5.77 -4.68 10.45
CA LEU A 112 -6.53 -4.87 9.22
C LEU A 112 -7.83 -4.06 9.28
N THR A 113 -8.16 -3.36 8.20
CA THR A 113 -9.35 -2.49 8.12
C THR A 113 -10.68 -3.24 8.32
N SER A 114 -10.67 -4.56 8.20
CA SER A 114 -11.79 -5.46 8.48
C SER A 114 -11.96 -5.79 9.98
N GLN A 115 -10.95 -5.50 10.80
CA GLN A 115 -10.98 -5.79 12.23
C GLN A 115 -11.41 -4.57 13.04
N VAL A 116 -12.08 -4.82 14.16
CA VAL A 116 -12.39 -3.80 15.16
C VAL A 116 -11.12 -3.52 15.97
N THR A 117 -10.82 -2.25 16.20
CA THR A 117 -9.64 -1.82 16.97
C THR A 117 -9.92 -0.48 17.66
N THR A 118 -9.05 -0.11 18.58
CA THR A 118 -9.07 1.21 19.21
C THR A 118 -7.96 2.09 18.64
N PRO A 119 -8.10 3.42 18.67
CA PRO A 119 -7.06 4.35 18.24
C PRO A 119 -5.73 4.13 18.98
N GLU A 120 -5.78 3.81 20.27
CA GLU A 120 -4.60 3.57 21.12
C GLU A 120 -3.77 2.39 20.61
N GLU A 121 -4.43 1.29 20.23
CA GLU A 121 -3.74 0.11 19.69
C GLU A 121 -3.11 0.41 18.33
N VAL A 122 -3.78 1.17 17.47
CA VAL A 122 -3.22 1.59 16.19
C VAL A 122 -1.98 2.46 16.40
N VAL A 123 -2.04 3.44 17.32
CA VAL A 123 -0.91 4.31 17.66
C VAL A 123 0.24 3.53 18.26
N ARG A 124 -0.05 2.60 19.18
CA ARG A 124 0.97 1.73 19.78
C ARG A 124 1.74 0.95 18.72
N ARG A 125 1.02 0.35 17.75
CA ARG A 125 1.63 -0.41 16.64
C ARG A 125 2.40 0.49 15.68
N ALA A 126 1.90 1.68 15.39
CA ALA A 126 2.58 2.64 14.53
C ALA A 126 3.88 3.15 15.17
N LYS A 127 3.89 3.44 16.47
CA LYS A 127 5.08 3.83 17.21
C LYS A 127 6.13 2.72 17.22
N LEU A 128 5.72 1.48 17.55
CA LEU A 128 6.62 0.31 17.49
C LEU A 128 7.26 0.16 16.11
N ALA A 129 6.45 0.25 15.03
CA ALA A 129 6.95 0.16 13.67
C ALA A 129 7.99 1.25 13.38
N LYS A 130 7.72 2.50 13.77
CA LYS A 130 8.64 3.63 13.60
C LYS A 130 9.94 3.42 14.37
N GLU A 131 9.87 3.00 15.65
CA GLU A 131 11.04 2.73 16.49
C GLU A 131 11.92 1.61 15.94
N CYS A 132 11.32 0.66 15.22
CA CYS A 132 12.04 -0.41 14.52
C CYS A 132 12.58 -0.01 13.14
N GLY A 133 12.48 1.26 12.72
CA GLY A 133 13.02 1.75 11.45
C GLY A 133 12.18 1.42 10.21
N VAL A 134 10.88 1.12 10.39
CA VAL A 134 9.93 0.92 9.30
C VAL A 134 9.60 2.29 8.66
N ASP A 135 9.45 2.34 7.33
CA ASP A 135 9.27 3.61 6.60
C ASP A 135 7.86 4.22 6.78
N GLY A 136 6.88 3.40 7.12
CA GLY A 136 5.51 3.84 7.31
C GLY A 136 4.55 2.72 7.66
N VAL A 137 3.27 3.02 7.64
CA VAL A 137 2.22 2.07 8.00
C VAL A 137 1.10 2.00 6.98
N ILE A 138 0.45 0.83 6.91
CA ILE A 138 -0.87 0.66 6.29
C ILE A 138 -1.91 0.84 7.39
N SER A 139 -2.80 1.82 7.23
CA SER A 139 -3.83 2.13 8.22
C SER A 139 -5.11 2.65 7.57
N SER A 140 -6.22 2.57 8.31
CA SER A 140 -7.53 3.09 7.90
C SER A 140 -7.47 4.62 7.69
N PRO A 141 -8.26 5.18 6.77
CA PRO A 141 -8.35 6.62 6.59
C PRO A 141 -8.77 7.38 7.85
N LEU A 142 -9.48 6.73 8.78
CA LEU A 142 -9.94 7.34 10.04
C LEU A 142 -8.81 7.55 11.06
N GLU A 143 -7.64 6.99 10.81
CA GLU A 143 -6.52 6.94 11.76
C GLU A 143 -5.33 7.81 11.32
N ILE A 144 -5.40 8.41 10.12
CA ILE A 144 -4.29 9.15 9.51
C ILE A 144 -3.79 10.29 10.41
N GLU A 145 -4.69 11.19 10.81
CA GLU A 145 -4.35 12.35 11.63
C GLU A 145 -3.75 11.94 12.97
N THR A 146 -4.33 10.91 13.60
CA THR A 146 -3.85 10.38 14.88
C THR A 146 -2.45 9.78 14.74
N ILE A 147 -2.17 9.04 13.67
CA ILE A 147 -0.83 8.50 13.41
C ILE A 147 0.15 9.63 13.14
N LYS A 148 -0.20 10.60 12.29
CA LYS A 148 0.66 11.76 11.99
C LYS A 148 1.00 12.58 13.23
N SER A 149 0.03 12.82 14.10
CA SER A 149 0.24 13.55 15.35
C SER A 149 1.17 12.82 16.32
N ASN A 150 1.14 11.47 16.35
CA ASN A 150 1.94 10.66 17.26
C ASN A 150 3.29 10.21 16.71
N CYS A 151 3.39 10.03 15.38
CA CYS A 151 4.58 9.52 14.72
C CYS A 151 5.32 10.57 13.90
N GLY A 152 4.77 11.79 13.75
CA GLY A 152 5.36 12.87 12.97
C GLY A 152 4.95 12.84 11.48
N SER A 153 5.07 14.00 10.83
CA SER A 153 4.64 14.24 9.44
C SER A 153 5.38 13.37 8.43
N GLU A 154 6.65 13.07 8.67
CA GLU A 154 7.52 12.32 7.75
C GLU A 154 7.26 10.82 7.76
N PHE A 155 6.62 10.27 8.81
CA PHE A 155 6.28 8.86 8.87
C PHE A 155 5.14 8.55 7.89
N GLU A 156 5.40 7.68 6.90
CA GLU A 156 4.46 7.47 5.80
C GLU A 156 3.18 6.76 6.27
N VAL A 157 2.04 7.26 5.81
CA VAL A 157 0.74 6.61 5.97
C VAL A 157 0.19 6.26 4.60
N VAL A 158 0.01 4.97 4.37
CA VAL A 158 -0.58 4.39 3.15
C VAL A 158 -1.96 3.86 3.50
N THR A 159 -2.97 4.39 2.82
CA THR A 159 -4.37 4.18 3.24
C THR A 159 -5.20 3.49 2.16
N PRO A 160 -5.71 2.27 2.44
CA PRO A 160 -6.73 1.62 1.63
C PRO A 160 -8.14 2.12 2.00
N GLY A 161 -9.17 1.57 1.34
CA GLY A 161 -10.56 1.94 1.66
C GLY A 161 -11.00 3.27 1.03
N ILE A 162 -10.35 3.66 -0.06
CA ILE A 162 -10.66 4.91 -0.76
C ILE A 162 -11.78 4.71 -1.77
N ARG A 163 -12.75 5.60 -1.72
CA ARG A 163 -13.92 5.62 -2.62
C ARG A 163 -14.15 7.03 -3.16
N PRO A 164 -14.04 7.25 -4.49
CA PRO A 164 -14.32 8.56 -5.11
C PRO A 164 -15.77 9.00 -4.92
N VAL A 165 -16.70 8.02 -4.83
CA VAL A 165 -18.12 8.24 -4.57
C VAL A 165 -18.56 7.32 -3.43
N LYS A 166 -19.54 7.74 -2.64
CA LYS A 166 -20.14 6.88 -1.59
C LYS A 166 -20.82 5.67 -2.26
N VAL A 167 -20.23 4.49 -2.07
CA VAL A 167 -20.75 3.20 -2.55
C VAL A 167 -21.01 2.32 -1.33
N SER A 168 -22.08 1.56 -1.34
CA SER A 168 -22.34 0.51 -0.35
C SER A 168 -21.61 -0.75 -0.78
N ASP A 169 -20.46 -1.02 -0.16
CA ASP A 169 -19.71 -2.27 -0.33
C ASP A 169 -19.22 -2.82 1.04
N ASP A 170 -18.36 -3.85 1.02
CA ASP A 170 -17.82 -4.51 2.21
C ASP A 170 -16.85 -3.65 3.05
N GLN A 171 -16.45 -2.48 2.55
CA GLN A 171 -15.55 -1.56 3.25
C GLN A 171 -16.33 -0.66 4.23
N LYS A 172 -16.11 -0.92 5.53
CA LYS A 172 -16.78 -0.18 6.61
C LYS A 172 -16.11 1.16 6.95
N ARG A 173 -14.83 1.34 6.59
CA ARG A 173 -14.01 2.51 6.90
C ARG A 173 -13.51 3.13 5.62
N VAL A 174 -14.29 4.04 5.05
CA VAL A 174 -14.05 4.65 3.74
C VAL A 174 -13.82 6.15 3.85
N ALA A 175 -13.03 6.69 2.92
CA ALA A 175 -12.81 8.13 2.73
C ALA A 175 -12.73 8.45 1.24
N THR A 176 -12.93 9.73 0.88
CA THR A 176 -12.64 10.21 -0.47
C THR A 176 -11.12 10.38 -0.67
N PRO A 177 -10.62 10.36 -1.92
CA PRO A 177 -9.21 10.65 -2.21
C PRO A 177 -8.74 11.96 -1.56
N GLU A 178 -9.53 13.01 -1.72
CA GLU A 178 -9.21 14.36 -1.24
C GLU A 178 -9.17 14.41 0.30
N SER A 179 -10.14 13.80 0.97
CA SER A 179 -10.19 13.81 2.44
C SER A 179 -9.01 13.04 3.04
N ALA A 180 -8.63 11.89 2.45
CA ALA A 180 -7.50 11.11 2.91
C ALA A 180 -6.16 11.86 2.73
N VAL A 181 -5.96 12.50 1.57
CA VAL A 181 -4.74 13.28 1.32
C VAL A 181 -4.67 14.52 2.20
N LYS A 182 -5.78 15.24 2.42
CA LYS A 182 -5.86 16.40 3.35
C LYS A 182 -5.57 15.99 4.79
N ALA A 183 -6.00 14.80 5.21
CA ALA A 183 -5.69 14.26 6.53
C ALA A 183 -4.19 13.84 6.68
N GLY A 184 -3.41 13.86 5.60
CA GLY A 184 -1.96 13.60 5.61
C GLY A 184 -1.54 12.23 5.05
N ALA A 185 -2.41 11.51 4.34
CA ALA A 185 -2.00 10.28 3.66
C ALA A 185 -0.89 10.56 2.63
N ASN A 186 0.22 9.82 2.70
CA ASN A 186 1.28 9.88 1.69
C ASN A 186 0.86 9.15 0.42
N PHE A 187 0.15 8.04 0.58
CA PHE A 187 -0.42 7.26 -0.52
C PHE A 187 -1.84 6.80 -0.18
N ILE A 188 -2.66 6.78 -1.21
CA ILE A 188 -3.99 6.18 -1.19
C ILE A 188 -4.01 4.94 -2.08
N VAL A 189 -4.61 3.84 -1.60
CA VAL A 189 -4.74 2.60 -2.37
C VAL A 189 -6.16 2.48 -2.89
N VAL A 190 -6.30 2.44 -4.22
CA VAL A 190 -7.58 2.32 -4.91
C VAL A 190 -7.56 1.04 -5.76
N GLY A 191 -8.59 0.22 -5.64
CA GLY A 191 -8.74 -1.03 -6.39
C GLY A 191 -10.04 -1.02 -7.21
N ARG A 192 -11.09 -1.66 -6.67
CA ARG A 192 -12.40 -1.84 -7.33
C ARG A 192 -12.97 -0.59 -8.01
N PRO A 193 -12.92 0.62 -7.40
CA PRO A 193 -13.43 1.83 -8.07
C PRO A 193 -12.80 2.12 -9.43
N ILE A 194 -11.55 1.70 -9.64
CA ILE A 194 -10.87 1.85 -10.94
C ILE A 194 -11.06 0.59 -11.78
N ILE A 195 -10.72 -0.60 -11.25
CA ILE A 195 -10.64 -1.82 -12.06
C ILE A 195 -11.99 -2.36 -12.53
N GLN A 196 -13.09 -1.97 -11.88
CA GLN A 196 -14.46 -2.36 -12.22
C GLN A 196 -15.25 -1.25 -12.93
N ALA A 197 -14.64 -0.09 -13.15
CA ALA A 197 -15.29 1.00 -13.87
C ALA A 197 -15.46 0.66 -15.36
N GLU A 198 -16.48 1.20 -15.99
CA GLU A 198 -16.65 1.13 -17.45
C GLU A 198 -15.47 1.80 -18.17
N ASN A 199 -14.97 2.91 -17.62
CA ASN A 199 -13.79 3.61 -18.10
C ASN A 199 -12.74 3.79 -16.97
N PRO A 200 -11.85 2.80 -16.75
CA PRO A 200 -10.82 2.86 -15.69
C PRO A 200 -9.86 4.06 -15.84
N VAL A 201 -9.56 4.46 -17.08
CA VAL A 201 -8.62 5.57 -17.38
C VAL A 201 -9.22 6.89 -16.90
N GLU A 202 -10.49 7.13 -17.17
CA GLU A 202 -11.19 8.34 -16.76
C GLU A 202 -11.27 8.44 -15.24
N VAL A 203 -11.60 7.35 -14.56
CA VAL A 203 -11.67 7.31 -13.09
C VAL A 203 -10.29 7.59 -12.48
N ALA A 204 -9.23 6.96 -12.99
CA ALA A 204 -7.87 7.18 -12.50
C ALA A 204 -7.41 8.63 -12.74
N LYS A 205 -7.74 9.21 -13.90
CA LYS A 205 -7.49 10.61 -14.23
C LYS A 205 -8.20 11.54 -13.24
N ASN A 206 -9.50 11.33 -13.00
CA ASN A 206 -10.29 12.17 -12.10
C ASN A 206 -9.73 12.12 -10.67
N ILE A 207 -9.34 10.94 -10.17
CA ILE A 207 -8.68 10.81 -8.86
C ILE A 207 -7.35 11.58 -8.85
N TYR A 208 -6.53 11.43 -9.89
CA TYR A 208 -5.25 12.13 -9.97
C TYR A 208 -5.45 13.65 -9.96
N GLU A 209 -6.36 14.17 -10.78
CA GLU A 209 -6.65 15.61 -10.87
C GLU A 209 -7.18 16.17 -9.54
N SER A 210 -8.01 15.41 -8.82
CA SER A 210 -8.62 15.87 -7.57
C SER A 210 -7.62 16.01 -6.40
N ILE A 211 -6.46 15.33 -6.48
CA ILE A 211 -5.47 15.33 -5.37
C ILE A 211 -4.10 15.91 -5.74
N LYS A 212 -3.83 16.18 -7.01
CA LYS A 212 -2.47 16.59 -7.46
C LYS A 212 -1.97 17.89 -6.83
N GLU A 213 -2.86 18.82 -6.52
CA GLU A 213 -2.53 20.13 -5.95
C GLU A 213 -2.61 20.15 -4.41
N ILE A 214 -3.09 19.08 -3.77
CA ILE A 214 -3.15 18.99 -2.32
C ILE A 214 -1.74 18.68 -1.79
N LYS A 215 -1.22 19.61 -1.01
CA LYS A 215 0.10 19.53 -0.36
C LYS A 215 0.10 18.55 0.79
#